data_f2e43b8fa43e3d5e039de87c5ddab4e6
#
_entry.id   f2e43b8fa43e3d5e039de87c5ddab4e6
#
_cell.length_a   1.000
_cell.length_b   1.000
_cell.length_c   1.000
_cell.angle_alpha   90.00
_cell.angle_beta   90.00
_cell.angle_gamma   90.00
#
_symmetry.space_group_name_H-M   'P 1'
#
loop_
_entity.id
_entity.type
_entity.pdbx_description
1 polymer ?
#
loop_
_entity_poly.entity_id
_entity_poly.type
_entity_poly.pdbx_seq_one_letter_code
_entity_poly.pdbx_strand_id
1 'polypeptide(L)'
;MKKQTKLYTGVITLMSILTLAACSQEASPKDNLVTMKGDAITVSDFYKQAKDTTAGQQAMLTLVLERVFEEQYGKNVSDKEVTKAYNKQVDTYGSNFSAALTSAGMTEETYKQQIRVEKLIEYAVEKAAKKELTDANYQKAYEKYSPEVSTQVIKLDDEKKAKSTLEQVKAEGADFAKIAKENSAEKTVDYKFDSSDNTLPTEVKDAAFKLKEGETSEVVQTTDMTTYQPTYYIIKTTKKEAKNSDWKTYKKRLTETILNEKKADSSFQNKVIAAALEKANVKIKDQSFSNILANYNATTGSSSSASK
;
A
#
# COMPACT_ATOMS: atom_id res chain seq x y z
N MET A 1 -4.63 -19.50 13.54
CA MET A 1 -4.78 -18.04 13.45
C MET A 1 -4.02 -17.56 12.25
N LYS A 2 -4.70 -17.16 11.16
CA LYS A 2 -4.05 -16.66 9.94
C LYS A 2 -3.69 -15.19 10.18
N LYS A 3 -2.39 -14.87 10.23
CA LYS A 3 -1.89 -13.50 10.25
C LYS A 3 -2.37 -12.82 8.97
N GLN A 4 -3.33 -11.92 9.08
CA GLN A 4 -3.67 -11.01 7.99
C GLN A 4 -2.62 -9.90 7.98
N THR A 5 -1.62 -10.07 7.15
CA THR A 5 -0.72 -8.98 6.77
C THR A 5 -1.52 -8.03 5.90
N LYS A 6 -1.99 -6.92 6.46
CA LYS A 6 -2.54 -5.82 5.68
C LYS A 6 -1.38 -5.23 4.86
N LEU A 7 -1.27 -5.64 3.60
CA LEU A 7 -0.47 -4.92 2.63
C LEU A 7 -1.15 -3.56 2.43
N TYR A 8 -0.49 -2.50 2.83
CA TYR A 8 -0.77 -1.17 2.28
C TYR A 8 -0.27 -1.17 0.83
N THR A 9 -1.11 -1.67 -0.05
CA THR A 9 -0.93 -1.47 -1.48
C THR A 9 -1.36 -0.04 -1.72
N GLY A 10 -0.40 0.86 -1.91
CA GLY A 10 -0.67 2.12 -2.57
C GLY A 10 -1.30 1.75 -3.91
N VAL A 11 -2.60 1.92 -4.01
CA VAL A 11 -3.34 1.63 -5.23
C VAL A 11 -2.89 2.66 -6.25
N ILE A 12 -1.92 2.29 -7.09
CA ILE A 12 -1.82 2.87 -8.42
C ILE A 12 -3.07 2.37 -9.12
N THR A 13 -4.12 3.20 -9.14
CA THR A 13 -5.34 2.91 -9.87
C THR A 13 -5.01 3.00 -11.35
N LEU A 14 -4.50 1.90 -11.91
CA LEU A 14 -4.29 1.73 -13.34
C LEU A 14 -5.66 1.39 -13.94
N MET A 15 -6.29 2.39 -14.53
CA MET A 15 -7.55 2.20 -15.27
C MET A 15 -7.32 1.34 -16.52
N SER A 16 -8.33 0.57 -16.83
CA SER A 16 -8.54 -0.38 -17.88
C SER A 16 -7.82 -0.11 -19.21
N ILE A 17 -6.97 -1.02 -19.62
CA ILE A 17 -6.39 -1.07 -20.97
C ILE A 17 -7.25 -1.96 -21.83
N LEU A 18 -7.80 -1.40 -22.91
CA LEU A 18 -8.45 -2.16 -23.96
C LEU A 18 -7.43 -3.09 -24.62
N THR A 19 -7.57 -4.38 -24.43
CA THR A 19 -6.74 -5.37 -25.09
C THR A 19 -7.18 -5.59 -26.53
N LEU A 20 -6.35 -5.19 -27.47
CA LEU A 20 -6.38 -5.69 -28.84
C LEU A 20 -5.61 -7.02 -28.90
N ALA A 21 -6.21 -8.10 -28.42
CA ALA A 21 -5.73 -9.44 -28.68
C ALA A 21 -6.29 -9.90 -30.03
N ALA A 22 -5.63 -9.52 -31.11
CA ALA A 22 -5.90 -10.08 -32.41
C ALA A 22 -4.59 -10.34 -33.15
N CYS A 23 -4.36 -11.60 -33.49
CA CYS A 23 -3.46 -12.14 -34.50
C CYS A 23 -2.04 -11.56 -34.57
N SER A 24 -1.06 -12.42 -34.56
CA SER A 24 0.39 -12.24 -34.65
C SER A 24 0.91 -11.59 -35.97
N GLN A 25 0.24 -10.57 -36.47
CA GLN A 25 0.72 -9.74 -37.56
C GLN A 25 0.89 -8.32 -37.02
N GLU A 26 2.10 -7.77 -37.16
CA GLU A 26 2.35 -6.38 -36.79
C GLU A 26 1.40 -5.46 -37.52
N ALA A 27 0.48 -4.82 -36.81
CA ALA A 27 -0.52 -3.94 -37.40
C ALA A 27 0.16 -2.68 -37.95
N SER A 28 -0.02 -2.44 -39.25
CA SER A 28 0.42 -1.22 -39.91
C SER A 28 -0.54 -0.07 -39.59
N PRO A 29 -0.06 1.19 -39.49
CA PRO A 29 -0.95 2.35 -39.34
C PRO A 29 -2.08 2.47 -40.35
N LYS A 30 -1.92 1.86 -41.52
CA LYS A 30 -2.90 1.86 -42.62
C LYS A 30 -3.84 0.66 -42.57
N ASP A 31 -3.63 -0.30 -41.68
CA ASP A 31 -4.49 -1.48 -41.60
C ASP A 31 -5.89 -1.08 -41.15
N ASN A 32 -6.89 -1.67 -41.80
CA ASN A 32 -8.30 -1.43 -41.46
C ASN A 32 -8.67 -2.22 -40.22
N LEU A 33 -9.10 -1.53 -39.16
CA LEU A 33 -9.70 -2.13 -38.00
C LEU A 33 -11.19 -2.46 -38.19
N VAL A 34 -11.87 -1.60 -38.94
CA VAL A 34 -13.29 -1.77 -39.28
C VAL A 34 -13.47 -1.34 -40.73
N THR A 35 -14.23 -2.14 -41.51
CA THR A 35 -14.63 -1.78 -42.89
C THR A 35 -16.15 -1.62 -42.95
N MET A 36 -16.61 -0.63 -43.71
CA MET A 36 -18.03 -0.36 -43.97
C MET A 36 -18.23 0.05 -45.45
N LYS A 37 -19.49 0.18 -45.89
CA LYS A 37 -19.74 0.54 -47.30
C LYS A 37 -19.24 1.95 -47.59
N GLY A 38 -18.15 2.03 -48.33
CA GLY A 38 -17.57 3.28 -48.79
C GLY A 38 -16.58 3.94 -47.83
N ASP A 39 -16.26 3.30 -46.65
CA ASP A 39 -15.33 3.84 -45.68
C ASP A 39 -14.65 2.75 -44.85
N ALA A 40 -13.60 3.11 -44.10
CA ALA A 40 -12.91 2.22 -43.18
C ALA A 40 -12.29 3.01 -42.02
N ILE A 41 -12.24 2.39 -40.83
CA ILE A 41 -11.51 2.92 -39.66
C ILE A 41 -10.15 2.21 -39.62
N THR A 42 -9.08 2.99 -39.69
CA THR A 42 -7.71 2.46 -39.67
C THR A 42 -7.12 2.47 -38.26
N VAL A 43 -5.98 1.76 -38.06
CA VAL A 43 -5.16 1.86 -36.85
C VAL A 43 -4.80 3.32 -36.54
N SER A 44 -4.44 4.10 -37.58
CA SER A 44 -4.13 5.53 -37.42
C SER A 44 -5.29 6.37 -36.92
N ASP A 45 -6.51 6.10 -37.40
CA ASP A 45 -7.69 6.83 -36.95
C ASP A 45 -8.01 6.51 -35.50
N PHE A 46 -7.94 5.24 -35.12
CA PHE A 46 -8.08 4.81 -33.74
C PHE A 46 -7.02 5.45 -32.82
N TYR A 47 -5.73 5.43 -33.25
CA TYR A 47 -4.66 6.06 -32.47
C TYR A 47 -4.89 7.56 -32.25
N LYS A 48 -5.26 8.30 -33.30
CA LYS A 48 -5.57 9.74 -33.18
C LYS A 48 -6.69 10.01 -32.16
N GLN A 49 -7.71 9.15 -32.16
CA GLN A 49 -8.83 9.31 -31.23
C GLN A 49 -8.46 8.88 -29.79
N ALA A 50 -7.67 7.81 -29.63
CA ALA A 50 -7.33 7.23 -28.34
C ALA A 50 -6.26 8.03 -27.59
N LYS A 51 -5.24 8.58 -28.25
CA LYS A 51 -4.05 9.19 -27.62
C LYS A 51 -4.36 10.38 -26.71
N ASP A 52 -5.43 11.11 -27.00
CA ASP A 52 -5.84 12.29 -26.22
C ASP A 52 -6.85 11.94 -25.10
N THR A 53 -7.25 10.67 -24.98
CA THR A 53 -8.11 10.19 -23.91
C THR A 53 -7.32 9.83 -22.66
N THR A 54 -7.95 9.93 -21.47
CA THR A 54 -7.35 9.48 -20.21
C THR A 54 -6.88 8.02 -20.28
N ALA A 55 -7.68 7.15 -20.92
CA ALA A 55 -7.34 5.74 -21.08
C ALA A 55 -6.08 5.55 -21.97
N GLY A 56 -5.96 6.29 -23.06
CA GLY A 56 -4.79 6.26 -23.92
C GLY A 56 -3.52 6.79 -23.24
N GLN A 57 -3.65 7.88 -22.46
CA GLN A 57 -2.56 8.44 -21.65
C GLN A 57 -2.08 7.42 -20.59
N GLN A 58 -3.02 6.78 -19.91
CA GLN A 58 -2.72 5.77 -18.91
C GLN A 58 -2.08 4.51 -19.53
N ALA A 59 -2.58 4.06 -20.66
CA ALA A 59 -2.00 2.94 -21.40
C ALA A 59 -0.55 3.21 -21.80
N MET A 60 -0.26 4.41 -22.31
CA MET A 60 1.10 4.81 -22.68
C MET A 60 2.01 4.86 -21.46
N LEU A 61 1.56 5.44 -20.33
CA LEU A 61 2.32 5.44 -19.09
C LEU A 61 2.65 4.00 -18.64
N THR A 62 1.66 3.12 -18.65
CA THR A 62 1.86 1.71 -18.26
C THR A 62 2.89 1.02 -19.16
N LEU A 63 2.82 1.21 -20.47
CA LEU A 63 3.81 0.66 -21.42
C LEU A 63 5.22 1.18 -21.15
N VAL A 64 5.37 2.48 -20.85
CA VAL A 64 6.68 3.06 -20.51
C VAL A 64 7.23 2.43 -19.23
N LEU A 65 6.42 2.35 -18.17
CA LEU A 65 6.84 1.74 -16.90
C LEU A 65 7.17 0.27 -17.08
N GLU A 66 6.32 -0.49 -17.79
CA GLU A 66 6.57 -1.90 -18.10
C GLU A 66 7.94 -2.10 -18.76
N ARG A 67 8.21 -1.39 -19.87
CA ARG A 67 9.46 -1.52 -20.60
C ARG A 67 10.68 -1.16 -19.77
N VAL A 68 10.62 -0.04 -19.05
CA VAL A 68 11.73 0.46 -18.21
C VAL A 68 12.02 -0.48 -17.06
N PHE A 69 10.99 -0.95 -16.37
CA PHE A 69 11.18 -1.79 -15.19
C PHE A 69 11.50 -3.24 -15.57
N GLU A 70 10.94 -3.76 -16.68
CA GLU A 70 11.30 -5.07 -17.21
C GLU A 70 12.77 -5.13 -17.62
N GLU A 71 13.26 -4.12 -18.35
CA GLU A 71 14.68 -4.05 -18.75
C GLU A 71 15.62 -4.02 -17.53
N GLN A 72 15.27 -3.22 -16.48
CA GLN A 72 16.16 -3.02 -15.34
C GLN A 72 16.05 -4.11 -14.27
N TYR A 73 14.89 -4.73 -14.11
CA TYR A 73 14.58 -5.60 -12.99
C TYR A 73 13.86 -6.91 -13.36
N GLY A 74 13.56 -7.17 -14.63
CA GLY A 74 12.78 -8.33 -15.08
C GLY A 74 13.29 -9.68 -14.55
N LYS A 75 14.61 -9.84 -14.44
CA LYS A 75 15.24 -11.05 -13.86
C LYS A 75 14.99 -11.25 -12.36
N ASN A 76 14.48 -10.23 -11.67
CA ASN A 76 14.29 -10.25 -10.21
C ASN A 76 12.84 -10.58 -9.80
N VAL A 77 11.93 -10.66 -10.76
CA VAL A 77 10.52 -11.06 -10.53
C VAL A 77 10.20 -12.23 -11.44
N SER A 78 9.88 -13.36 -10.84
CA SER A 78 9.56 -14.58 -11.58
C SER A 78 8.06 -14.66 -11.93
N ASP A 79 7.74 -15.37 -13.00
CA ASP A 79 6.34 -15.63 -13.39
C ASP A 79 5.58 -16.40 -12.30
N LYS A 80 6.28 -17.20 -11.50
CA LYS A 80 5.73 -17.89 -10.34
C LYS A 80 5.24 -16.90 -9.27
N GLU A 81 5.96 -15.81 -9.03
CA GLU A 81 5.57 -14.76 -8.08
C GLU A 81 4.35 -14.00 -8.60
N VAL A 82 4.31 -13.70 -9.89
CA VAL A 82 3.15 -13.07 -10.55
C VAL A 82 1.92 -13.96 -10.44
N THR A 83 2.05 -15.23 -10.81
CA THR A 83 0.96 -16.21 -10.72
C THR A 83 0.47 -16.39 -9.27
N LYS A 84 1.37 -16.42 -8.30
CA LYS A 84 1.01 -16.51 -6.89
C LYS A 84 0.22 -15.27 -6.42
N ALA A 85 0.64 -14.08 -6.86
CA ALA A 85 -0.06 -12.85 -6.54
C ALA A 85 -1.45 -12.80 -7.20
N TYR A 86 -1.54 -13.22 -8.46
CA TYR A 86 -2.81 -13.38 -9.18
C TYR A 86 -3.76 -14.33 -8.44
N ASN A 87 -3.32 -15.55 -8.12
CA ASN A 87 -4.15 -16.55 -7.44
C ASN A 87 -4.63 -16.04 -6.07
N LYS A 88 -3.81 -15.26 -5.36
CA LYS A 88 -4.23 -14.63 -4.10
C LYS A 88 -5.40 -13.68 -4.30
N GLN A 89 -5.46 -12.95 -5.40
CA GLN A 89 -6.61 -12.09 -5.72
C GLN A 89 -7.84 -12.92 -6.08
N VAL A 90 -7.66 -14.00 -6.89
CA VAL A 90 -8.73 -14.97 -7.16
C VAL A 90 -9.32 -15.51 -5.86
N ASP A 91 -8.47 -15.95 -4.91
CA ASP A 91 -8.91 -16.46 -3.62
C ASP A 91 -9.64 -15.41 -2.76
N THR A 92 -9.23 -14.15 -2.88
CA THR A 92 -9.83 -13.03 -2.12
C THR A 92 -11.21 -12.65 -2.62
N TYR A 93 -11.38 -12.58 -3.94
CA TYR A 93 -12.64 -12.18 -4.59
C TYR A 93 -13.57 -13.39 -4.87
N GLY A 94 -13.04 -14.61 -4.83
CA GLY A 94 -13.79 -15.82 -5.11
C GLY A 94 -14.50 -15.81 -6.47
N SER A 95 -15.76 -16.24 -6.51
CA SER A 95 -16.56 -16.28 -7.74
C SER A 95 -16.79 -14.92 -8.42
N ASN A 96 -16.59 -13.82 -7.70
CA ASN A 96 -16.78 -12.47 -8.24
C ASN A 96 -15.56 -11.96 -9.03
N PHE A 97 -14.42 -12.67 -8.99
CA PHE A 97 -13.17 -12.19 -9.60
C PHE A 97 -13.27 -11.98 -11.11
N SER A 98 -13.84 -12.95 -11.83
CA SER A 98 -14.02 -12.84 -13.29
C SER A 98 -14.93 -11.67 -13.69
N ALA A 99 -16.02 -11.47 -12.95
CA ALA A 99 -16.92 -10.34 -13.16
C ALA A 99 -16.22 -9.00 -12.88
N ALA A 100 -15.39 -8.93 -11.84
CA ALA A 100 -14.60 -7.76 -11.51
C ALA A 100 -13.58 -7.41 -12.62
N LEU A 101 -12.87 -8.41 -13.16
CA LEU A 101 -11.97 -8.22 -14.30
C LEU A 101 -12.72 -7.70 -15.53
N THR A 102 -13.84 -8.33 -15.89
CA THR A 102 -14.67 -7.92 -17.03
C THR A 102 -15.17 -6.49 -16.85
N SER A 103 -15.65 -6.12 -15.66
CA SER A 103 -16.10 -4.77 -15.34
C SER A 103 -14.98 -3.73 -15.42
N ALA A 104 -13.75 -4.14 -15.13
CA ALA A 104 -12.54 -3.33 -15.28
C ALA A 104 -12.01 -3.32 -16.73
N GLY A 105 -12.64 -4.02 -17.68
CA GLY A 105 -12.18 -4.16 -19.06
C GLY A 105 -10.85 -4.91 -19.17
N MET A 106 -10.56 -5.81 -18.24
CA MET A 106 -9.29 -6.57 -18.17
C MET A 106 -9.49 -8.03 -18.53
N THR A 107 -8.47 -8.63 -19.14
CA THR A 107 -8.29 -10.07 -19.24
C THR A 107 -7.40 -10.58 -18.11
N GLU A 108 -7.37 -11.88 -17.89
CA GLU A 108 -6.41 -12.50 -16.96
C GLU A 108 -4.96 -12.12 -17.30
N GLU A 109 -4.62 -12.12 -18.60
CA GLU A 109 -3.27 -11.82 -19.08
C GLU A 109 -2.88 -10.36 -18.77
N THR A 110 -3.74 -9.40 -19.11
CA THR A 110 -3.47 -7.98 -18.83
C THR A 110 -3.40 -7.69 -17.33
N TYR A 111 -4.20 -8.38 -16.53
CA TYR A 111 -4.12 -8.25 -15.08
C TYR A 111 -2.81 -8.84 -14.52
N LYS A 112 -2.34 -9.98 -15.06
CA LYS A 112 -1.01 -10.53 -14.71
C LYS A 112 0.13 -9.61 -15.13
N GLN A 113 0.03 -8.96 -16.31
CA GLN A 113 1.01 -7.95 -16.72
C GLN A 113 1.04 -6.77 -15.74
N GLN A 114 -0.12 -6.28 -15.32
CA GLN A 114 -0.20 -5.23 -14.30
C GLN A 114 0.48 -5.67 -12.99
N ILE A 115 0.16 -6.86 -12.49
CA ILE A 115 0.81 -7.43 -11.30
C ILE A 115 2.33 -7.50 -11.48
N ARG A 116 2.80 -7.87 -12.68
CA ARG A 116 4.23 -7.94 -12.98
C ARG A 116 4.89 -6.57 -12.85
N VAL A 117 4.31 -5.53 -13.45
CA VAL A 117 4.82 -4.15 -13.35
C VAL A 117 4.84 -3.68 -11.88
N GLU A 118 3.77 -3.92 -11.14
CA GLU A 118 3.69 -3.61 -9.71
C GLU A 118 4.81 -4.30 -8.92
N LYS A 119 5.06 -5.59 -9.18
CA LYS A 119 6.13 -6.36 -8.53
C LYS A 119 7.53 -5.86 -8.86
N LEU A 120 7.75 -5.45 -10.10
CA LEU A 120 9.01 -4.87 -10.54
C LEU A 120 9.27 -3.52 -9.86
N ILE A 121 8.26 -2.67 -9.75
CA ILE A 121 8.34 -1.39 -9.02
C ILE A 121 8.56 -1.67 -7.53
N GLU A 122 7.82 -2.59 -6.92
CA GLU A 122 7.98 -3.00 -5.51
C GLU A 122 9.42 -3.46 -5.24
N TYR A 123 9.99 -4.28 -6.12
CA TYR A 123 11.38 -4.71 -6.02
C TYR A 123 12.36 -3.53 -6.09
N ALA A 124 12.17 -2.61 -7.04
CA ALA A 124 13.02 -1.44 -7.18
C ALA A 124 12.96 -0.53 -5.94
N VAL A 125 11.76 -0.30 -5.41
CA VAL A 125 11.52 0.48 -4.18
C VAL A 125 12.18 -0.21 -2.99
N GLU A 126 12.03 -1.52 -2.83
CA GLU A 126 12.68 -2.26 -1.75
C GLU A 126 14.20 -2.20 -1.85
N LYS A 127 14.74 -2.37 -3.06
CA LYS A 127 16.18 -2.25 -3.31
C LYS A 127 16.70 -0.86 -2.98
N ALA A 128 15.95 0.18 -3.29
CA ALA A 128 16.30 1.56 -2.93
C ALA A 128 16.17 1.78 -1.41
N ALA A 129 15.09 1.30 -0.78
CA ALA A 129 14.86 1.41 0.66
C ALA A 129 15.95 0.73 1.49
N LYS A 130 16.53 -0.38 1.01
CA LYS A 130 17.68 -1.04 1.66
C LYS A 130 18.93 -0.14 1.75
N LYS A 131 19.08 0.83 0.86
CA LYS A 131 20.18 1.81 0.94
C LYS A 131 19.95 2.85 2.03
N GLU A 132 18.73 3.01 2.49
CA GLU A 132 18.35 3.88 3.59
C GLU A 132 18.62 3.26 4.98
N LEU A 133 19.09 2.01 5.05
CA LEU A 133 19.45 1.33 6.30
C LEU A 133 20.81 1.81 6.81
N THR A 134 20.88 3.10 7.18
CA THR A 134 22.05 3.78 7.73
C THR A 134 21.90 3.94 9.25
N ASP A 135 23.02 4.07 9.96
CA ASP A 135 23.00 4.29 11.42
C ASP A 135 22.16 5.51 11.80
N ALA A 136 22.23 6.57 10.99
CA ALA A 136 21.42 7.78 11.21
C ALA A 136 19.90 7.50 11.12
N ASN A 137 19.47 6.70 10.14
CA ASN A 137 18.07 6.33 9.99
C ASN A 137 17.63 5.32 11.06
N TYR A 138 18.52 4.41 11.48
CA TYR A 138 18.25 3.55 12.64
C TYR A 138 18.06 4.36 13.92
N GLN A 139 18.89 5.37 14.18
CA GLN A 139 18.72 6.24 15.35
C GLN A 139 17.41 7.00 15.31
N LYS A 140 17.04 7.60 14.16
CA LYS A 140 15.75 8.28 13.97
C LYS A 140 14.55 7.35 14.20
N ALA A 141 14.61 6.13 13.66
CA ALA A 141 13.56 5.14 13.88
C ALA A 141 13.49 4.72 15.35
N TYR A 142 14.65 4.53 16.01
CA TYR A 142 14.73 4.19 17.41
C TYR A 142 14.17 5.28 18.32
N GLU A 143 14.38 6.56 18.03
CA GLU A 143 13.80 7.67 18.82
C GLU A 143 12.28 7.52 18.96
N LYS A 144 11.60 7.14 17.87
CA LYS A 144 10.15 6.95 17.81
C LYS A 144 9.69 5.56 18.28
N TYR A 145 10.59 4.62 18.37
CA TYR A 145 10.28 3.25 18.71
C TYR A 145 9.97 3.10 20.19
N SER A 146 8.86 2.46 20.51
CA SER A 146 8.52 1.97 21.84
C SER A 146 8.55 0.44 21.85
N PRO A 147 9.30 -0.18 22.80
CA PRO A 147 9.37 -1.63 22.93
C PRO A 147 8.02 -2.24 23.25
N GLU A 148 8.00 -3.56 23.25
CA GLU A 148 6.81 -4.35 23.43
C GLU A 148 6.09 -4.08 24.74
N VAL A 149 4.76 -3.96 24.64
CA VAL A 149 3.84 -3.94 25.78
C VAL A 149 2.86 -5.10 25.68
N SER A 150 2.50 -5.66 26.83
CA SER A 150 1.36 -6.58 26.94
C SER A 150 0.18 -5.82 27.50
N THR A 151 -0.97 -5.98 26.87
CA THR A 151 -2.20 -5.24 27.25
C THR A 151 -3.41 -6.15 27.24
N GLN A 152 -4.40 -5.77 28.01
CA GLN A 152 -5.77 -6.22 27.87
C GLN A 152 -6.60 -5.09 27.26
N VAL A 153 -7.43 -5.40 26.28
CA VAL A 153 -8.18 -4.40 25.52
C VAL A 153 -9.65 -4.81 25.45
N ILE A 154 -10.52 -3.87 25.79
CA ILE A 154 -11.97 -3.98 25.62
C ILE A 154 -12.35 -3.09 24.44
N LYS A 155 -12.97 -3.67 23.40
CA LYS A 155 -13.54 -2.96 22.24
C LYS A 155 -15.04 -2.89 22.38
N LEU A 156 -15.62 -1.72 22.18
CA LEU A 156 -17.04 -1.45 22.33
C LEU A 156 -17.53 -0.58 21.17
N ASP A 157 -18.77 -0.80 20.74
CA ASP A 157 -19.39 -0.08 19.62
C ASP A 157 -20.38 1.00 20.09
N ASP A 158 -20.57 1.15 21.43
CA ASP A 158 -21.48 2.10 22.04
C ASP A 158 -20.78 2.93 23.13
N GLU A 159 -20.92 4.26 23.08
CA GLU A 159 -20.25 5.19 24.00
C GLU A 159 -20.74 5.05 25.45
N LYS A 160 -22.05 4.85 25.64
CA LYS A 160 -22.62 4.73 27.00
C LYS A 160 -22.14 3.44 27.66
N LYS A 161 -22.11 2.35 26.86
CA LYS A 161 -21.55 1.08 27.30
C LYS A 161 -20.07 1.21 27.62
N ALA A 162 -19.30 1.99 26.84
CA ALA A 162 -17.88 2.22 27.10
C ALA A 162 -17.67 2.96 28.42
N LYS A 163 -18.47 4.00 28.71
CA LYS A 163 -18.40 4.74 29.96
C LYS A 163 -18.76 3.86 31.18
N SER A 164 -19.86 3.09 31.08
CA SER A 164 -20.26 2.19 32.18
C SER A 164 -19.25 1.04 32.40
N THR A 165 -18.64 0.53 31.32
CA THR A 165 -17.60 -0.49 31.43
C THR A 165 -16.32 0.08 32.04
N LEU A 166 -15.98 1.34 31.74
CA LEU A 166 -14.85 2.02 32.37
C LEU A 166 -15.03 2.13 33.88
N GLU A 167 -16.23 2.48 34.36
CA GLU A 167 -16.55 2.52 35.79
C GLU A 167 -16.37 1.14 36.45
N GLN A 168 -16.82 0.09 35.76
CA GLN A 168 -16.66 -1.31 36.22
C GLN A 168 -15.19 -1.71 36.41
N VAL A 169 -14.35 -1.45 35.38
CA VAL A 169 -12.92 -1.82 35.42
C VAL A 169 -12.10 -0.97 36.37
N LYS A 170 -12.56 0.23 36.74
CA LYS A 170 -11.94 1.13 37.74
C LYS A 170 -12.42 0.88 39.18
N ALA A 171 -13.47 0.08 39.39
CA ALA A 171 -13.95 -0.25 40.70
C ALA A 171 -12.89 -1.01 41.51
N GLU A 172 -12.88 -0.84 42.81
CA GLU A 172 -11.95 -1.54 43.69
C GLU A 172 -12.16 -3.07 43.61
N GLY A 173 -11.06 -3.81 43.42
CA GLY A 173 -11.08 -5.26 43.26
C GLY A 173 -11.58 -5.77 41.92
N ALA A 174 -11.79 -4.90 40.93
CA ALA A 174 -12.27 -5.31 39.58
C ALA A 174 -11.28 -6.25 38.88
N ASP A 175 -11.81 -7.32 38.32
CA ASP A 175 -11.09 -8.22 37.39
C ASP A 175 -11.27 -7.73 35.96
N PHE A 176 -10.29 -6.99 35.46
CA PHE A 176 -10.32 -6.44 34.11
C PHE A 176 -10.47 -7.54 33.06
N ALA A 177 -9.77 -8.68 33.21
CA ALA A 177 -9.80 -9.76 32.24
C ALA A 177 -11.19 -10.41 32.13
N LYS A 178 -11.88 -10.55 33.26
CA LYS A 178 -13.26 -11.05 33.30
C LYS A 178 -14.22 -10.07 32.64
N ILE A 179 -14.16 -8.80 33.03
CA ILE A 179 -15.01 -7.74 32.45
C ILE A 179 -14.75 -7.61 30.94
N ALA A 180 -13.49 -7.72 30.51
CA ALA A 180 -13.14 -7.69 29.09
C ALA A 180 -13.80 -8.84 28.30
N LYS A 181 -13.76 -10.06 28.82
CA LYS A 181 -14.38 -11.24 28.18
C LYS A 181 -15.90 -11.11 28.09
N GLU A 182 -16.53 -10.48 29.06
CA GLU A 182 -17.99 -10.32 29.12
C GLU A 182 -18.50 -9.18 28.25
N ASN A 183 -17.71 -8.10 28.07
CA ASN A 183 -18.18 -6.85 27.46
C ASN A 183 -17.57 -6.54 26.09
N SER A 184 -16.39 -7.08 25.76
CA SER A 184 -15.72 -6.76 24.51
C SER A 184 -16.47 -7.30 23.29
N ALA A 185 -16.57 -6.49 22.23
CA ALA A 185 -17.08 -6.90 20.94
C ALA A 185 -16.12 -7.89 20.22
N GLU A 186 -14.85 -7.96 20.63
CA GLU A 186 -13.87 -8.90 20.11
C GLU A 186 -13.59 -10.01 21.13
N LYS A 187 -13.41 -11.24 20.61
CA LYS A 187 -13.06 -12.41 21.46
C LYS A 187 -11.64 -12.35 21.99
N THR A 188 -10.72 -11.73 21.24
CA THR A 188 -9.34 -11.53 21.66
C THR A 188 -9.25 -10.28 22.50
N VAL A 189 -8.84 -10.44 23.73
CA VAL A 189 -8.66 -9.32 24.68
C VAL A 189 -7.20 -9.11 25.09
N ASP A 190 -6.35 -10.13 24.98
CA ASP A 190 -4.93 -10.05 25.31
C ASP A 190 -4.13 -9.74 24.05
N TYR A 191 -3.36 -8.68 24.07
CA TYR A 191 -2.52 -8.20 22.98
C TYR A 191 -1.08 -8.00 23.44
N LYS A 192 -0.16 -8.22 22.52
CA LYS A 192 1.26 -8.00 22.69
C LYS A 192 1.79 -7.34 21.43
N PHE A 193 2.31 -6.13 21.55
CA PHE A 193 2.73 -5.33 20.41
C PHE A 193 3.79 -4.30 20.77
N ASP A 194 4.59 -3.89 19.80
CA ASP A 194 5.45 -2.71 19.86
C ASP A 194 4.86 -1.53 19.05
N SER A 195 5.54 -0.39 19.03
CA SER A 195 5.03 0.81 18.34
C SER A 195 4.92 0.63 16.82
N SER A 196 5.62 -0.34 16.22
CA SER A 196 5.60 -0.61 14.79
C SER A 196 4.56 -1.66 14.37
N ASP A 197 3.84 -2.26 15.31
CA ASP A 197 2.73 -3.15 15.01
C ASP A 197 1.50 -2.40 14.48
N ASN A 198 0.72 -3.08 13.62
CA ASN A 198 -0.52 -2.54 13.03
C ASN A 198 -1.76 -3.38 13.41
N THR A 199 -1.70 -4.10 14.53
CA THR A 199 -2.80 -4.95 14.99
C THR A 199 -3.94 -4.17 15.63
N LEU A 200 -3.63 -3.02 16.23
CA LEU A 200 -4.57 -2.11 16.86
C LEU A 200 -4.50 -0.71 16.23
N PRO A 201 -5.55 0.11 16.34
CA PRO A 201 -5.53 1.52 15.93
C PRO A 201 -4.40 2.28 16.61
N THR A 202 -3.88 3.29 15.94
CA THR A 202 -2.74 4.11 16.45
C THR A 202 -3.07 4.73 17.79
N GLU A 203 -4.26 5.29 17.95
CA GLU A 203 -4.73 5.94 19.19
C GLU A 203 -4.75 4.97 20.36
N VAL A 204 -5.13 3.71 20.12
CA VAL A 204 -5.15 2.65 21.14
C VAL A 204 -3.74 2.26 21.56
N LYS A 205 -2.82 2.12 20.59
CA LYS A 205 -1.41 1.84 20.87
C LYS A 205 -0.76 3.00 21.64
N ASP A 206 -1.00 4.23 21.21
CA ASP A 206 -0.45 5.41 21.85
C ASP A 206 -0.93 5.57 23.31
N ALA A 207 -2.20 5.22 23.57
CA ALA A 207 -2.72 5.18 24.92
C ALA A 207 -2.00 4.11 25.76
N ALA A 208 -1.84 2.88 25.20
CA ALA A 208 -1.14 1.81 25.91
C ALA A 208 0.31 2.16 26.26
N PHE A 209 1.05 2.83 25.34
CA PHE A 209 2.44 3.23 25.59
C PHE A 209 2.57 4.34 26.65
N LYS A 210 1.54 5.17 26.86
CA LYS A 210 1.53 6.22 27.90
C LYS A 210 1.26 5.67 29.30
N LEU A 211 0.54 4.55 29.39
CA LEU A 211 0.20 3.92 30.67
C LEU A 211 1.43 3.32 31.35
N LYS A 212 1.41 3.32 32.69
CA LYS A 212 2.30 2.51 33.50
C LYS A 212 1.79 1.08 33.58
N GLU A 213 2.65 0.16 33.99
CA GLU A 213 2.25 -1.23 34.23
C GLU A 213 1.16 -1.28 35.32
N GLY A 214 0.09 -2.03 35.03
CA GLY A 214 -1.10 -2.14 35.89
C GLY A 214 -2.15 -1.03 35.66
N GLU A 215 -1.83 0.03 34.94
CA GLU A 215 -2.71 1.19 34.73
C GLU A 215 -3.75 0.95 33.65
N THR A 216 -4.95 1.54 33.82
CA THR A 216 -6.06 1.47 32.87
C THR A 216 -6.29 2.84 32.24
N SER A 217 -6.54 2.87 30.93
CA SER A 217 -6.81 4.12 30.19
C SER A 217 -8.18 4.70 30.50
N GLU A 218 -8.40 5.94 30.11
CA GLU A 218 -9.73 6.46 29.82
C GLU A 218 -10.29 5.78 28.56
N VAL A 219 -11.56 6.07 28.21
CA VAL A 219 -12.13 5.62 26.94
C VAL A 219 -11.39 6.27 25.79
N VAL A 220 -10.82 5.46 24.90
CA VAL A 220 -10.16 5.89 23.66
C VAL A 220 -11.13 5.70 22.52
N GLN A 221 -11.54 6.78 21.88
CA GLN A 221 -12.40 6.73 20.69
C GLN A 221 -11.55 6.69 19.42
N THR A 222 -11.95 5.82 18.48
CA THR A 222 -11.40 5.73 17.13
C THR A 222 -12.54 5.69 16.12
N THR A 223 -12.20 5.66 14.82
CA THR A 223 -13.17 5.42 13.75
C THR A 223 -12.81 4.11 13.05
N ASP A 224 -13.75 3.18 12.93
CA ASP A 224 -13.58 1.99 12.10
C ASP A 224 -13.53 2.42 10.63
N MET A 225 -12.41 2.15 9.98
CA MET A 225 -12.15 2.60 8.59
C MET A 225 -12.96 1.83 7.55
N THR A 226 -13.67 0.79 7.93
CA THR A 226 -14.52 0.00 7.02
C THR A 226 -15.96 0.48 7.07
N THR A 227 -16.47 0.73 8.29
CA THR A 227 -17.87 1.12 8.52
C THR A 227 -18.05 2.61 8.71
N TYR A 228 -16.95 3.35 8.94
CA TYR A 228 -16.93 4.77 9.32
C TYR A 228 -17.70 5.08 10.62
N GLN A 229 -17.90 4.06 11.45
CA GLN A 229 -18.56 4.22 12.74
C GLN A 229 -17.54 4.44 13.87
N PRO A 230 -17.92 5.20 14.92
CA PRO A 230 -17.08 5.34 16.09
C PRO A 230 -16.94 4.00 16.82
N THR A 231 -15.74 3.73 17.32
CA THR A 231 -15.40 2.54 18.11
C THR A 231 -14.64 3.00 19.35
N TYR A 232 -14.93 2.37 20.47
CA TYR A 232 -14.41 2.78 21.78
C TYR A 232 -13.56 1.67 22.36
N TYR A 233 -12.44 2.04 22.99
CA TYR A 233 -11.48 1.12 23.57
C TYR A 233 -11.17 1.51 25.01
N ILE A 234 -11.02 0.49 25.88
CA ILE A 234 -10.45 0.63 27.22
C ILE A 234 -9.26 -0.32 27.29
N ILE A 235 -8.11 0.20 27.71
CA ILE A 235 -6.85 -0.52 27.67
C ILE A 235 -6.28 -0.62 29.09
N LYS A 236 -5.82 -1.82 29.48
CA LYS A 236 -4.98 -2.02 30.65
C LYS A 236 -3.61 -2.52 30.21
N THR A 237 -2.55 -1.79 30.53
CA THR A 237 -1.19 -2.25 30.29
C THR A 237 -0.78 -3.19 31.41
N THR A 238 -0.57 -4.47 31.08
CA THR A 238 -0.24 -5.52 32.07
C THR A 238 1.26 -5.72 32.25
N LYS A 239 2.05 -5.42 31.19
CA LYS A 239 3.51 -5.48 31.22
C LYS A 239 4.10 -4.49 30.24
N LYS A 240 5.21 -3.89 30.60
CA LYS A 240 5.93 -2.93 29.77
C LYS A 240 7.42 -3.26 29.76
N GLU A 241 7.98 -3.48 28.57
CA GLU A 241 9.42 -3.69 28.44
C GLU A 241 10.17 -2.35 28.55
N ALA A 242 11.22 -2.31 29.35
CA ALA A 242 12.11 -1.16 29.42
C ALA A 242 12.85 -1.00 28.09
N LYS A 243 12.91 0.22 27.55
CA LYS A 243 13.65 0.51 26.32
C LYS A 243 15.15 0.43 26.58
N ASN A 244 15.83 -0.50 25.90
CA ASN A 244 17.30 -0.60 25.96
C ASN A 244 17.92 0.62 25.29
N SER A 245 18.93 1.22 25.90
CA SER A 245 19.63 2.40 25.38
C SER A 245 20.38 2.15 24.05
N ASP A 246 20.79 0.91 23.79
CA ASP A 246 21.42 0.51 22.53
C ASP A 246 20.36 0.11 21.49
N TRP A 247 20.16 0.96 20.49
CA TRP A 247 19.24 0.71 19.38
C TRP A 247 19.51 -0.59 18.61
N LYS A 248 20.75 -1.08 18.64
CA LYS A 248 21.15 -2.31 17.96
C LYS A 248 20.39 -3.54 18.46
N THR A 249 19.94 -3.49 19.73
CA THR A 249 19.07 -4.52 20.33
C THR A 249 17.78 -4.71 19.50
N TYR A 250 17.28 -3.64 18.90
CA TYR A 250 16.04 -3.62 18.10
C TYR A 250 16.30 -3.61 16.59
N LYS A 251 17.56 -3.80 16.13
CA LYS A 251 17.96 -3.61 14.73
C LYS A 251 17.04 -4.30 13.74
N LYS A 252 16.64 -5.55 14.02
CA LYS A 252 15.74 -6.30 13.13
C LYS A 252 14.40 -5.58 12.98
N ARG A 253 13.79 -5.17 14.09
CA ARG A 253 12.48 -4.51 14.09
C ARG A 253 12.54 -3.12 13.46
N LEU A 254 13.59 -2.36 13.78
CA LEU A 254 13.83 -1.05 13.16
C LEU A 254 14.07 -1.17 11.64
N THR A 255 14.76 -2.23 11.17
CA THR A 255 14.90 -2.52 9.74
C THR A 255 13.52 -2.69 9.08
N GLU A 256 12.65 -3.51 9.66
CA GLU A 256 11.29 -3.73 9.15
C GLU A 256 10.49 -2.42 9.12
N THR A 257 10.59 -1.60 10.17
CA THR A 257 9.95 -0.29 10.26
C THR A 257 10.42 0.65 9.17
N ILE A 258 11.73 0.85 9.02
CA ILE A 258 12.31 1.74 7.99
C ILE A 258 11.90 1.30 6.58
N LEU A 259 11.99 0.00 6.29
CA LEU A 259 11.61 -0.53 4.98
C LEU A 259 10.11 -0.33 4.71
N ASN A 260 9.25 -0.57 5.69
CA ASN A 260 7.81 -0.40 5.54
C ASN A 260 7.41 1.08 5.37
N GLU A 261 8.03 1.98 6.15
CA GLU A 261 7.82 3.43 6.00
C GLU A 261 8.23 3.90 4.59
N LYS A 262 9.40 3.47 4.10
CA LYS A 262 9.87 3.83 2.76
C LYS A 262 9.01 3.24 1.64
N LYS A 263 8.51 2.01 1.82
CA LYS A 263 7.59 1.39 0.86
C LYS A 263 6.22 2.07 0.84
N ALA A 264 5.78 2.65 1.96
CA ALA A 264 4.51 3.37 2.05
C ALA A 264 4.62 4.85 1.62
N ASP A 265 5.83 5.40 1.55
CA ASP A 265 6.08 6.80 1.18
C ASP A 265 5.98 6.99 -0.34
N SER A 266 4.88 7.57 -0.80
CA SER A 266 4.63 7.85 -2.22
C SER A 266 5.70 8.77 -2.83
N SER A 267 6.26 9.71 -2.06
CA SER A 267 7.34 10.58 -2.53
C SER A 267 8.62 9.78 -2.79
N PHE A 268 8.94 8.84 -1.90
CA PHE A 268 10.07 7.94 -2.09
C PHE A 268 9.85 7.01 -3.29
N GLN A 269 8.66 6.44 -3.44
CA GLN A 269 8.30 5.62 -4.61
C GLN A 269 8.47 6.42 -5.91
N ASN A 270 7.93 7.64 -5.98
CA ASN A 270 8.04 8.50 -7.15
C ASN A 270 9.49 8.84 -7.49
N LYS A 271 10.35 9.08 -6.50
CA LYS A 271 11.80 9.28 -6.72
C LYS A 271 12.47 8.04 -7.32
N VAL A 272 12.11 6.85 -6.86
CA VAL A 272 12.64 5.59 -7.40
C VAL A 272 12.21 5.40 -8.85
N ILE A 273 10.94 5.67 -9.16
CA ILE A 273 10.41 5.60 -10.52
C ILE A 273 11.11 6.63 -11.42
N ALA A 274 11.23 7.88 -10.96
CA ALA A 274 11.93 8.94 -11.69
C ALA A 274 13.38 8.54 -12.03
N ALA A 275 14.11 8.00 -11.05
CA ALA A 275 15.48 7.55 -11.27
C ALA A 275 15.58 6.38 -12.28
N ALA A 276 14.59 5.48 -12.30
CA ALA A 276 14.54 4.39 -13.28
C ALA A 276 14.25 4.92 -14.71
N LEU A 277 13.33 5.89 -14.84
CA LEU A 277 13.01 6.57 -16.10
C LEU A 277 14.21 7.37 -16.64
N GLU A 278 14.91 8.08 -15.77
CA GLU A 278 16.13 8.84 -16.13
C GLU A 278 17.23 7.89 -16.61
N LYS A 279 17.49 6.81 -15.88
CA LYS A 279 18.48 5.80 -16.26
C LYS A 279 18.18 5.16 -17.61
N ALA A 280 16.91 4.95 -17.94
CA ALA A 280 16.45 4.47 -19.24
C ALA A 280 16.45 5.57 -20.33
N ASN A 281 16.81 6.82 -20.00
CA ASN A 281 16.81 7.97 -20.91
C ASN A 281 15.47 8.11 -21.66
N VAL A 282 14.36 7.96 -20.96
CA VAL A 282 13.01 8.04 -21.54
C VAL A 282 12.76 9.43 -22.12
N LYS A 283 12.33 9.47 -23.39
CA LYS A 283 11.99 10.71 -24.10
C LYS A 283 10.65 10.58 -24.78
N ILE A 284 9.71 11.41 -24.38
CA ILE A 284 8.40 11.50 -25.04
C ILE A 284 8.54 12.26 -26.34
N LYS A 285 8.11 11.67 -27.45
CA LYS A 285 8.20 12.24 -28.81
C LYS A 285 6.88 12.82 -29.32
N ASP A 286 5.75 12.19 -28.94
CA ASP A 286 4.42 12.71 -29.28
C ASP A 286 3.94 13.65 -28.18
N GLN A 287 3.59 14.89 -28.61
CA GLN A 287 3.15 15.98 -27.73
C GLN A 287 1.93 15.59 -26.88
N SER A 288 1.05 14.76 -27.41
CA SER A 288 -0.13 14.28 -26.68
C SER A 288 0.23 13.58 -25.36
N PHE A 289 1.40 12.96 -25.28
CA PHE A 289 1.88 12.25 -24.08
C PHE A 289 2.86 13.05 -23.23
N SER A 290 3.08 14.34 -23.52
CA SER A 290 4.11 15.16 -22.83
C SER A 290 3.99 15.17 -21.31
N ASN A 291 2.78 15.03 -20.77
CA ASN A 291 2.48 15.13 -19.35
C ASN A 291 2.38 13.79 -18.61
N ILE A 292 2.48 12.64 -19.30
CA ILE A 292 2.27 11.33 -18.64
C ILE A 292 3.28 11.03 -17.53
N LEU A 293 4.44 11.66 -17.55
CA LEU A 293 5.49 11.50 -16.54
C LEU A 293 5.53 12.66 -15.52
N ALA A 294 4.56 13.57 -15.52
CA ALA A 294 4.58 14.79 -14.69
C ALA A 294 4.74 14.47 -13.19
N ASN A 295 4.09 13.42 -12.70
CA ASN A 295 4.18 13.00 -11.29
C ASN A 295 5.58 12.53 -10.88
N TYR A 296 6.41 12.13 -11.84
CA TYR A 296 7.78 11.65 -11.60
C TYR A 296 8.84 12.73 -11.88
N ASN A 297 8.53 13.75 -12.69
CA ASN A 297 9.45 14.83 -13.03
C ASN A 297 9.54 15.92 -11.94
N ALA A 298 8.51 16.06 -11.11
CA ALA A 298 8.46 17.07 -10.04
C ALA A 298 9.54 16.89 -8.96
N THR A 299 10.27 15.77 -8.96
CA THR A 299 11.35 15.50 -8.00
C THR A 299 12.75 15.86 -8.50
N THR A 300 12.93 16.18 -9.78
CA THR A 300 14.22 16.56 -10.38
C THR A 300 14.36 18.06 -10.65
N GLY A 301 13.32 18.84 -10.42
CA GLY A 301 13.25 20.24 -10.80
C GLY A 301 13.32 21.23 -9.64
N SER A 302 14.48 21.39 -9.03
CA SER A 302 14.83 22.66 -8.36
C SER A 302 16.22 23.07 -8.80
N SER A 303 16.37 23.44 -10.08
CA SER A 303 17.39 24.36 -10.56
C SER A 303 17.36 24.48 -12.08
N SER A 304 16.53 25.36 -12.59
CA SER A 304 16.94 26.27 -13.66
C SER A 304 15.99 27.47 -13.64
N SER A 305 16.38 28.36 -12.80
CA SER A 305 16.26 29.82 -12.85
C SER A 305 15.97 30.39 -14.22
N ALA A 306 15.04 31.31 -14.17
CA ALA A 306 15.04 32.53 -14.98
C ALA A 306 16.45 33.02 -15.36
N SER A 307 16.64 33.31 -16.61
CA SER A 307 17.36 34.51 -17.02
C SER A 307 17.18 34.76 -18.52
N LYS A 308 16.60 35.92 -18.73
CA LYS A 308 16.64 36.87 -19.84
C LYS A 308 15.92 36.52 -21.11
#